data_ac02768e3c41a3bd378cdedde9961a61
#
_entry.id   ac02768e3c41a3bd378cdedde9961a61
#
_cell.length_a   1.000
_cell.length_b   1.000
_cell.length_c   1.000
_cell.angle_alpha   90.00
_cell.angle_beta   90.00
_cell.angle_gamma   90.00
#
_symmetry.space_group_name_H-M   'P 1'
#
loop_
_entity.id
_entity.type
_entity.pdbx_description
1 polymer ?
#
loop_
_entity_poly.entity_id
_entity_poly.type
_entity_poly.pdbx_seq_one_letter_code
_entity_poly.pdbx_strand_id
1 'polypeptide(L)'
;MANGKRETEARWAGARWLIPVLVLVVIVGAFAWGLRTLTRATRDPGTAPTAADTSAGAPAGESSGTTVPPRVPDEWKGPHGRWHIGDWREVSFDDQQRLSAEQQAEIERLRSIGYLSGSEPVPLQSGVTIYDRSRTQDGLNFYTTGDVPGAILMDMEGHVHHKWAHGYIEAWTASPDRPELRPSPKGSGFWRRAYLFENGDVLAVFDGLAILKVDRNSRLLWVTFGGFHHDLDVMDDGTIYVLTREAHIVPSYNPDEPILEDFIAVLDGGGNEIARVSILDALANSEFAVLLNAAKPSGDIFHTNTVEMLDGRLEDKIPAFRAGNVLVTVRELDLIAVVDMDATRVVWGLTGSWKAPHQATILENGNMMLFDNRGNMGASQVIEFDPVNLEMVWTFKGDRPPDFRSRECGSNHRLPNDNTLIVESDRGRAFEVTPDGEIVWKYINPAQTGEELEYIASIFDVVRLPPSFPTDWSRRSRALDR
;
A
#
# COMPACT_ATOMS: atom_id res chain seq x y z
N MET A 1 -41.40 -40.37 50.75
CA MET A 1 -41.79 -38.94 50.95
C MET A 1 -41.04 -38.17 49.92
N ALA A 2 -41.53 -37.99 48.73
CA ALA A 2 -42.49 -37.04 48.20
C ALA A 2 -41.98 -35.61 48.26
N ASN A 3 -41.78 -35.06 47.08
CA ASN A 3 -41.98 -33.73 46.47
C ASN A 3 -40.75 -33.27 45.70
N GLY A 4 -40.74 -33.05 44.43
CA GLY A 4 -41.74 -32.59 43.45
C GLY A 4 -41.70 -31.08 43.31
N LYS A 5 -41.04 -30.56 42.24
CA LYS A 5 -41.28 -29.23 41.62
C LYS A 5 -40.49 -29.14 40.28
N ARG A 6 -41.19 -29.27 39.26
CA ARG A 6 -41.80 -28.37 38.25
C ARG A 6 -40.77 -27.50 37.52
N GLU A 7 -40.58 -27.88 36.28
CA GLU A 7 -40.07 -27.07 35.16
C GLU A 7 -40.87 -25.82 34.92
N THR A 8 -40.22 -24.72 34.59
CA THR A 8 -40.82 -23.63 33.83
C THR A 8 -39.90 -23.26 32.69
N GLU A 9 -40.25 -23.74 31.51
CA GLU A 9 -39.77 -23.23 30.22
C GLU A 9 -40.20 -21.80 30.07
N ALA A 10 -39.25 -20.90 29.78
CA ALA A 10 -39.51 -19.59 29.23
C ALA A 10 -38.94 -19.51 27.82
N ARG A 11 -39.84 -19.67 26.84
CA ARG A 11 -39.62 -19.33 25.43
C ARG A 11 -39.38 -17.84 25.30
N TRP A 12 -38.19 -17.47 24.78
CA TRP A 12 -38.01 -16.12 24.24
C TRP A 12 -38.00 -16.20 22.70
N ALA A 13 -39.06 -15.62 22.13
CA ALA A 13 -39.22 -15.41 20.70
C ALA A 13 -38.19 -14.39 20.21
N GLY A 14 -37.46 -14.75 19.16
CA GLY A 14 -36.48 -13.89 18.50
C GLY A 14 -37.14 -12.68 17.82
N ALA A 15 -36.72 -11.50 18.18
CA ALA A 15 -36.87 -10.32 17.36
C ALA A 15 -35.59 -10.07 16.58
N ARG A 16 -35.57 -10.44 15.30
CA ARG A 16 -34.58 -10.05 14.35
C ARG A 16 -34.72 -8.54 14.07
N TRP A 17 -33.85 -7.74 14.64
CA TRP A 17 -33.65 -6.37 14.23
C TRP A 17 -32.65 -6.34 13.08
N LEU A 18 -33.16 -6.23 11.87
CA LEU A 18 -32.41 -5.81 10.69
C LEU A 18 -32.11 -4.32 10.85
N ILE A 19 -30.89 -3.97 11.18
CA ILE A 19 -30.37 -2.61 11.08
C ILE A 19 -29.90 -2.46 9.63
N PRO A 20 -30.48 -1.58 8.82
CA PRO A 20 -29.90 -1.29 7.51
C PRO A 20 -28.62 -0.47 7.72
N VAL A 21 -27.49 -1.04 7.35
CA VAL A 21 -26.23 -0.30 7.23
C VAL A 21 -26.38 0.63 6.04
N LEU A 22 -26.49 1.92 6.30
CA LEU A 22 -26.48 2.95 5.27
C LEU A 22 -25.05 3.08 4.75
N VAL A 23 -24.72 2.40 3.66
CA VAL A 23 -23.48 2.60 2.93
C VAL A 23 -23.67 3.85 2.08
N LEU A 24 -23.00 4.95 2.44
CA LEU A 24 -22.93 6.14 1.61
C LEU A 24 -21.91 5.90 0.50
N VAL A 25 -22.36 5.40 -0.64
CA VAL A 25 -21.56 5.25 -1.84
C VAL A 25 -21.66 6.54 -2.63
N VAL A 26 -20.58 7.30 -2.73
CA VAL A 26 -20.47 8.39 -3.69
C VAL A 26 -19.98 7.79 -5.01
N ILE A 27 -20.91 7.30 -5.83
CA ILE A 27 -20.61 6.95 -7.22
C ILE A 27 -20.69 8.25 -8.03
N VAL A 28 -19.55 8.91 -8.24
CA VAL A 28 -19.40 10.00 -9.20
C VAL A 28 -18.69 9.42 -10.41
N GLY A 29 -19.43 8.97 -11.38
CA GLY A 29 -18.82 8.49 -12.62
C GLY A 29 -19.63 7.51 -13.44
N ALA A 30 -20.89 7.81 -13.79
CA ALA A 30 -21.60 7.14 -14.90
C ALA A 30 -22.89 7.83 -15.37
N PHE A 31 -23.06 9.15 -15.23
CA PHE A 31 -24.26 9.85 -15.72
C PHE A 31 -24.00 10.99 -16.72
N ALA A 32 -22.92 10.94 -17.50
CA ALA A 32 -22.66 11.92 -18.55
C ALA A 32 -22.85 11.41 -19.99
N TRP A 33 -23.44 10.22 -20.21
CA TRP A 33 -23.60 9.66 -21.57
C TRP A 33 -25.05 9.36 -21.98
N GLY A 34 -26.04 9.96 -21.34
CA GLY A 34 -27.46 9.66 -21.58
C GLY A 34 -28.35 10.80 -22.10
N LEU A 35 -27.85 12.01 -22.43
CA LEU A 35 -28.71 13.13 -22.88
C LEU A 35 -28.11 13.95 -24.02
N ARG A 36 -27.84 13.32 -25.16
CA ARG A 36 -27.63 14.03 -26.45
C ARG A 36 -28.14 13.22 -27.64
N THR A 37 -29.43 12.93 -27.65
CA THR A 37 -30.17 12.63 -28.90
C THR A 37 -31.61 13.02 -28.70
N LEU A 38 -31.95 14.25 -29.05
CA LEU A 38 -33.29 14.67 -29.53
C LEU A 38 -33.32 16.20 -29.65
N THR A 39 -32.84 16.74 -30.75
CA THR A 39 -33.50 17.83 -31.48
C THR A 39 -32.79 18.01 -32.83
N ARG A 40 -33.36 17.38 -33.83
CA ARG A 40 -33.08 17.66 -35.24
C ARG A 40 -34.27 18.44 -35.76
N ALA A 41 -34.06 19.71 -36.12
CA ALA A 41 -34.97 20.45 -36.98
C ALA A 41 -34.16 21.33 -37.93
N THR A 42 -34.06 20.87 -39.14
CA THR A 42 -34.13 21.53 -40.46
C THR A 42 -33.76 23.01 -40.58
N ARG A 43 -32.75 23.31 -41.41
CA ARG A 43 -32.82 24.25 -42.51
C ARG A 43 -31.59 24.09 -43.45
N ASP A 44 -31.90 24.10 -44.74
CA ASP A 44 -31.08 23.87 -45.92
C ASP A 44 -30.52 25.20 -46.47
N PRO A 45 -29.79 25.23 -47.60
CA PRO A 45 -28.40 25.69 -47.72
C PRO A 45 -28.24 26.99 -48.52
N GLY A 46 -27.06 27.57 -48.48
CA GLY A 46 -26.79 28.70 -49.35
C GLY A 46 -25.34 29.24 -49.33
N THR A 47 -24.65 28.87 -50.39
CA THR A 47 -23.58 29.64 -51.09
C THR A 47 -22.24 29.93 -50.38
N ALA A 48 -21.20 29.32 -50.98
CA ALA A 48 -19.81 29.79 -50.96
C ALA A 48 -19.62 31.08 -51.76
N PRO A 49 -18.53 31.81 -51.52
CA PRO A 49 -17.56 32.00 -52.60
C PRO A 49 -16.07 31.90 -52.20
N THR A 50 -15.36 31.24 -53.08
CA THR A 50 -14.02 31.39 -53.70
C THR A 50 -12.93 32.25 -53.05
N ALA A 51 -11.77 31.65 -53.13
CA ALA A 51 -10.40 31.97 -52.90
C ALA A 51 -9.89 33.37 -53.33
N ALA A 52 -8.86 33.83 -52.62
CA ALA A 52 -7.72 34.52 -53.20
C ALA A 52 -6.45 34.37 -52.36
N ASP A 53 -5.44 33.94 -53.06
CA ASP A 53 -4.03 33.78 -52.73
C ASP A 53 -3.37 35.07 -52.27
N THR A 54 -2.45 34.97 -51.28
CA THR A 54 -1.12 35.67 -51.38
C THR A 54 -0.15 35.15 -50.32
N SER A 55 1.00 34.77 -50.82
CA SER A 55 2.23 34.36 -50.18
C SER A 55 2.93 35.44 -49.33
N ALA A 56 3.57 35.07 -48.20
CA ALA A 56 4.99 35.36 -47.91
C ALA A 56 5.37 35.12 -46.44
N GLY A 57 6.46 34.38 -46.25
CA GLY A 57 7.47 34.66 -45.22
C GLY A 57 7.33 33.98 -43.86
N ALA A 58 8.04 32.88 -43.65
CA ALA A 58 8.42 32.37 -42.33
C ALA A 58 9.46 33.28 -41.67
N PRO A 59 9.54 33.30 -40.31
CA PRO A 59 10.57 32.46 -39.70
C PRO A 59 10.10 31.66 -38.44
N ALA A 60 10.87 30.63 -38.19
CA ALA A 60 10.75 29.69 -37.10
C ALA A 60 10.71 30.35 -35.70
N GLY A 61 9.74 29.96 -34.90
CA GLY A 61 9.70 30.18 -33.46
C GLY A 61 9.21 28.93 -32.80
N GLU A 62 10.06 28.33 -31.98
CA GLU A 62 9.78 27.21 -31.13
C GLU A 62 8.57 27.48 -30.22
N SER A 63 7.50 26.75 -30.37
CA SER A 63 6.39 26.76 -29.40
C SER A 63 6.53 25.56 -28.47
N SER A 64 7.09 25.81 -27.29
CA SER A 64 6.89 24.94 -26.12
C SER A 64 5.40 24.93 -25.77
N GLY A 65 4.71 23.88 -26.14
CA GLY A 65 3.31 23.68 -25.79
C GLY A 65 3.19 23.29 -24.30
N THR A 66 3.01 24.27 -23.45
CA THR A 66 2.49 24.06 -22.08
C THR A 66 1.00 23.76 -22.21
N THR A 67 0.61 22.52 -22.00
CA THR A 67 -0.79 22.13 -21.79
C THR A 67 -1.25 22.70 -20.43
N VAL A 68 -2.09 23.74 -20.48
CA VAL A 68 -2.75 24.28 -19.28
C VAL A 68 -3.76 23.26 -18.78
N PRO A 69 -3.66 22.76 -17.52
CA PRO A 69 -4.65 21.85 -16.95
C PRO A 69 -6.02 22.53 -16.80
N PRO A 70 -7.12 21.78 -16.80
CA PRO A 70 -8.45 22.32 -16.68
C PRO A 70 -8.64 23.06 -15.34
N ARG A 71 -9.22 24.26 -15.37
CA ARG A 71 -9.55 25.05 -14.17
C ARG A 71 -10.62 24.35 -13.34
N VAL A 72 -10.36 24.17 -12.05
CA VAL A 72 -11.38 23.81 -11.06
C VAL A 72 -12.28 25.05 -10.83
N PRO A 73 -13.59 24.89 -10.79
CA PRO A 73 -14.50 25.99 -10.49
C PRO A 73 -14.23 26.63 -9.12
N ASP A 74 -14.38 27.96 -9.01
CA ASP A 74 -14.14 28.73 -7.77
C ASP A 74 -15.01 28.28 -6.57
N GLU A 75 -16.10 27.56 -6.82
CA GLU A 75 -16.98 26.94 -5.82
C GLU A 75 -16.37 25.72 -5.09
N TRP A 76 -15.23 25.22 -5.55
CA TRP A 76 -14.51 24.06 -4.96
C TRP A 76 -13.41 24.47 -3.98
N LYS A 77 -13.46 25.69 -3.47
CA LYS A 77 -12.57 26.12 -2.39
C LYS A 77 -12.95 25.40 -1.10
N GLY A 78 -12.04 24.55 -0.62
CA GLY A 78 -12.20 23.86 0.66
C GLY A 78 -12.42 24.84 1.82
N PRO A 79 -12.88 24.38 3.01
CA PRO A 79 -13.25 25.21 4.15
C PRO A 79 -12.16 26.19 4.62
N HIS A 80 -10.94 26.04 4.15
CA HIS A 80 -9.81 26.92 4.43
C HIS A 80 -9.40 27.83 3.27
N GLY A 81 -10.14 27.82 2.14
CA GLY A 81 -9.90 28.73 1.00
C GLY A 81 -8.54 28.53 0.28
N ARG A 82 -7.89 27.37 0.45
CA ARG A 82 -6.48 27.15 0.09
C ARG A 82 -6.23 26.56 -1.28
N TRP A 83 -7.26 26.12 -2.00
CA TRP A 83 -7.06 25.39 -3.25
C TRP A 83 -7.14 26.35 -4.44
N HIS A 84 -5.98 26.79 -4.91
CA HIS A 84 -5.80 27.33 -6.24
C HIS A 84 -5.08 26.29 -7.08
N ILE A 85 -5.70 25.83 -8.15
CA ILE A 85 -4.98 25.19 -9.25
C ILE A 85 -4.21 26.31 -9.94
N GLY A 86 -3.01 26.53 -9.55
CA GLY A 86 -2.08 27.44 -10.16
C GLY A 86 -0.71 26.82 -10.12
N ASP A 87 -0.04 26.89 -11.25
CA ASP A 87 1.36 26.60 -11.49
C ASP A 87 2.06 25.82 -10.37
N TRP A 88 1.96 24.50 -10.42
CA TRP A 88 2.80 23.61 -9.63
C TRP A 88 4.25 23.90 -10.02
N ARG A 89 4.99 24.51 -9.11
CA ARG A 89 6.42 24.67 -9.23
C ARG A 89 7.07 23.59 -8.40
N GLU A 90 7.94 22.83 -9.04
CA GLU A 90 8.98 22.12 -8.33
C GLU A 90 9.68 23.12 -7.40
N VAL A 91 9.72 22.86 -6.10
CA VAL A 91 10.43 23.73 -5.14
C VAL A 91 11.90 23.62 -5.50
N SER A 92 12.44 24.68 -6.10
CA SER A 92 13.83 24.67 -6.52
C SER A 92 14.75 24.58 -5.31
N PHE A 93 15.98 24.08 -5.52
CA PHE A 93 17.02 24.03 -4.48
C PHE A 93 17.24 25.40 -3.80
N ASP A 94 17.02 26.51 -4.52
CA ASP A 94 17.10 27.87 -4.00
C ASP A 94 15.96 28.23 -3.03
N ASP A 95 14.77 27.62 -3.18
CA ASP A 95 13.63 27.84 -2.28
C ASP A 95 13.83 27.11 -0.94
N GLN A 96 14.50 25.96 -0.94
CA GLN A 96 14.87 25.24 0.30
C GLN A 96 15.85 26.04 1.17
N GLN A 97 16.66 26.90 0.61
CA GLN A 97 17.57 27.80 1.38
C GLN A 97 16.85 28.90 2.16
N ARG A 98 15.55 29.10 1.92
CA ARG A 98 14.72 30.13 2.58
C ARG A 98 13.84 29.56 3.71
N LEU A 99 13.94 28.26 3.98
CA LEU A 99 13.18 27.63 5.05
C LEU A 99 13.61 28.18 6.41
N SER A 100 12.64 28.41 7.31
CA SER A 100 12.93 28.75 8.68
C SER A 100 13.59 27.58 9.42
N ALA A 101 14.25 27.85 10.54
CA ALA A 101 14.86 26.79 11.36
C ALA A 101 13.81 25.80 11.88
N GLU A 102 12.61 26.29 12.18
CA GLU A 102 11.47 25.47 12.62
C GLU A 102 10.98 24.55 11.49
N GLN A 103 10.87 25.09 10.27
CA GLN A 103 10.49 24.30 9.09
C GLN A 103 11.54 23.22 8.77
N GLN A 104 12.83 23.55 8.84
CA GLN A 104 13.91 22.58 8.65
C GLN A 104 13.88 21.48 9.71
N ALA A 105 13.69 21.84 10.99
CA ALA A 105 13.57 20.88 12.08
C ALA A 105 12.37 19.94 11.91
N GLU A 106 11.23 20.47 11.45
CA GLU A 106 10.04 19.67 11.20
C GLU A 106 10.23 18.72 10.00
N ILE A 107 10.88 19.17 8.92
CA ILE A 107 11.25 18.31 7.78
C ILE A 107 12.14 17.15 8.25
N GLU A 108 13.17 17.42 9.05
CA GLU A 108 14.04 16.38 9.61
C GLU A 108 13.26 15.42 10.55
N ARG A 109 12.31 15.95 11.33
CA ARG A 109 11.43 15.13 12.15
C ARG A 109 10.56 14.21 11.29
N LEU A 110 9.97 14.71 10.22
CA LEU A 110 9.14 13.93 9.30
C LEU A 110 9.96 12.85 8.58
N ARG A 111 11.17 13.17 8.13
CA ARG A 111 12.10 12.19 7.55
C ARG A 111 12.47 11.06 8.51
N SER A 112 12.46 11.33 9.81
CA SER A 112 12.81 10.36 10.85
C SER A 112 11.63 9.49 11.31
N ILE A 113 10.42 9.68 10.77
CA ILE A 113 9.27 8.84 11.10
C ILE A 113 9.55 7.43 10.57
N GLY A 114 9.53 6.45 11.47
CA GLY A 114 9.69 5.03 11.15
C GLY A 114 8.76 4.19 12.01
N TYR A 115 8.61 2.93 11.64
CA TYR A 115 7.80 1.99 12.39
C TYR A 115 8.52 1.47 13.62
N LEU A 116 7.73 0.97 14.58
CA LEU A 116 8.23 0.22 15.72
C LEU A 116 8.60 -1.20 15.28
N SER A 117 9.73 -1.69 15.75
CA SER A 117 10.18 -3.05 15.55
C SER A 117 9.33 -4.09 16.31
N GLY A 118 8.58 -3.65 17.31
CA GLY A 118 7.62 -4.40 18.11
C GLY A 118 6.95 -3.49 19.13
N SER A 119 5.73 -3.84 19.55
CA SER A 119 4.94 -3.03 20.48
C SER A 119 4.13 -3.86 21.49
N GLU A 120 3.95 -5.15 21.24
CA GLU A 120 3.19 -6.03 22.11
C GLU A 120 4.13 -6.93 22.94
N PRO A 121 3.76 -7.27 24.18
CA PRO A 121 4.57 -8.13 25.04
C PRO A 121 4.83 -9.51 24.44
N VAL A 122 6.00 -10.08 24.77
CA VAL A 122 6.37 -11.44 24.33
C VAL A 122 5.36 -12.48 24.83
N PRO A 123 4.73 -13.27 23.94
CA PRO A 123 3.80 -14.32 24.35
C PRO A 123 4.52 -15.55 24.90
N LEU A 124 3.79 -16.40 25.63
CA LEU A 124 4.33 -17.64 26.21
C LEU A 124 4.68 -18.70 25.15
N GLN A 125 4.13 -18.62 23.96
CA GLN A 125 4.33 -19.58 22.88
C GLN A 125 4.94 -18.89 21.67
N SER A 126 5.81 -19.59 20.96
CA SER A 126 6.40 -19.14 19.70
C SER A 126 6.58 -20.31 18.73
N GLY A 127 6.93 -19.99 17.47
CA GLY A 127 7.02 -20.95 16.39
C GLY A 127 5.64 -21.37 15.85
N VAL A 128 5.57 -22.49 15.15
CA VAL A 128 4.31 -23.03 14.62
C VAL A 128 3.51 -23.65 15.76
N THR A 129 2.35 -23.08 16.08
CA THR A 129 1.51 -23.47 17.22
C THR A 129 0.22 -24.19 16.79
N ILE A 130 -0.19 -24.04 15.53
CA ILE A 130 -1.28 -24.79 14.89
C ILE A 130 -0.78 -25.24 13.52
N TYR A 131 -1.03 -26.50 13.15
CA TYR A 131 -0.75 -27.00 11.81
C TYR A 131 -1.63 -28.23 11.48
N ASP A 132 -2.73 -27.97 10.79
CA ASP A 132 -3.56 -29.02 10.19
C ASP A 132 -3.11 -29.25 8.74
N ARG A 133 -2.24 -30.23 8.52
CA ARG A 133 -1.66 -30.55 7.21
C ARG A 133 -2.71 -30.87 6.13
N SER A 134 -3.88 -31.33 6.52
CA SER A 134 -4.91 -31.75 5.56
C SER A 134 -5.69 -30.59 4.97
N ARG A 135 -5.66 -29.43 5.64
CA ARG A 135 -6.44 -28.22 5.24
C ARG A 135 -5.59 -27.02 4.92
N THR A 136 -4.30 -27.06 5.24
CA THR A 136 -3.36 -25.95 5.01
C THR A 136 -2.79 -26.00 3.61
N GLN A 137 -2.60 -24.84 2.97
CA GLN A 137 -1.87 -24.70 1.72
C GLN A 137 -0.39 -25.05 1.95
N ASP A 138 0.11 -26.07 1.28
CA ASP A 138 1.52 -26.44 1.35
C ASP A 138 2.43 -25.40 0.67
N GLY A 139 3.66 -25.27 1.15
CA GLY A 139 4.64 -24.35 0.59
C GLY A 139 5.74 -23.94 1.55
N LEU A 140 6.41 -22.85 1.22
CA LEU A 140 7.43 -22.21 2.04
C LEU A 140 6.95 -20.81 2.44
N ASN A 141 7.30 -20.38 3.64
CA ASN A 141 6.97 -19.03 4.12
C ASN A 141 8.20 -18.13 4.03
N PHE A 142 8.10 -17.07 3.25
CA PHE A 142 9.10 -16.01 3.17
C PHE A 142 8.58 -14.78 3.91
N TYR A 143 9.38 -14.24 4.86
CA TYR A 143 8.93 -13.12 5.68
C TYR A 143 10.06 -12.22 6.16
N THR A 144 9.70 -10.97 6.52
CA THR A 144 10.55 -9.99 7.20
C THR A 144 10.08 -9.78 8.63
N THR A 145 11.02 -9.41 9.51
CA THR A 145 10.78 -9.29 10.95
C THR A 145 11.47 -8.06 11.53
N GLY A 146 10.91 -7.51 12.62
CA GLY A 146 11.35 -6.24 13.21
C GLY A 146 12.64 -6.29 14.03
N ASP A 147 13.26 -7.45 14.24
CA ASP A 147 14.46 -7.61 15.06
C ASP A 147 15.78 -7.47 14.27
N VAL A 148 15.75 -7.72 12.96
CA VAL A 148 16.96 -7.70 12.11
C VAL A 148 16.68 -7.11 10.72
N PRO A 149 17.65 -6.46 10.09
CA PRO A 149 17.57 -6.07 8.68
C PRO A 149 17.81 -7.29 7.79
N GLY A 150 16.76 -8.11 7.63
CA GLY A 150 16.83 -9.37 6.93
C GLY A 150 15.49 -10.00 6.60
N ALA A 151 15.53 -11.15 5.94
CA ALA A 151 14.39 -11.99 5.61
C ALA A 151 14.67 -13.46 5.92
N ILE A 152 13.61 -14.22 6.12
CA ILE A 152 13.67 -15.62 6.51
C ILE A 152 12.80 -16.44 5.54
N LEU A 153 13.33 -17.57 5.09
CA LEU A 153 12.60 -18.62 4.38
C LEU A 153 12.49 -19.84 5.29
N MET A 154 11.27 -20.28 5.60
CA MET A 154 11.02 -21.44 6.45
C MET A 154 9.96 -22.37 5.84
N ASP A 155 9.97 -23.64 6.27
CA ASP A 155 8.91 -24.59 5.93
C ASP A 155 7.64 -24.40 6.79
N MET A 156 6.67 -25.26 6.56
CA MET A 156 5.37 -25.21 7.26
C MET A 156 5.46 -25.61 8.73
N GLU A 157 6.52 -26.31 9.12
CA GLU A 157 6.85 -26.67 10.50
C GLU A 157 7.64 -25.59 11.24
N GLY A 158 8.08 -24.54 10.53
CA GLY A 158 8.87 -23.44 11.08
C GLY A 158 10.38 -23.70 11.08
N HIS A 159 10.86 -24.76 10.39
CA HIS A 159 12.30 -24.95 10.21
C HIS A 159 12.83 -24.00 9.18
N VAL A 160 13.87 -23.26 9.54
CA VAL A 160 14.50 -22.27 8.66
C VAL A 160 15.32 -22.95 7.57
N HIS A 161 15.00 -22.65 6.32
CA HIS A 161 15.72 -23.09 5.14
C HIS A 161 16.83 -22.13 4.75
N HIS A 162 16.58 -20.83 4.84
CA HIS A 162 17.54 -19.80 4.47
C HIS A 162 17.27 -18.48 5.21
N LYS A 163 18.32 -17.66 5.34
CA LYS A 163 18.25 -16.30 5.89
C LYS A 163 19.07 -15.36 5.05
N TRP A 164 18.55 -14.17 4.86
CA TRP A 164 19.27 -13.02 4.32
C TRP A 164 19.42 -11.98 5.41
N ALA A 165 20.53 -11.27 5.41
CA ALA A 165 20.75 -10.14 6.28
C ALA A 165 21.73 -9.17 5.63
N HIS A 166 21.39 -7.87 5.61
CA HIS A 166 22.30 -6.82 5.17
C HIS A 166 21.93 -5.52 5.88
N GLY A 167 22.88 -4.99 6.64
CA GLY A 167 22.65 -3.79 7.47
C GLY A 167 22.62 -2.52 6.62
N TYR A 168 21.76 -1.56 7.01
CA TYR A 168 21.69 -0.25 6.36
C TYR A 168 23.05 0.46 6.32
N ILE A 169 23.76 0.49 7.46
CA ILE A 169 25.07 1.17 7.58
C ILE A 169 26.12 0.50 6.70
N GLU A 170 26.05 -0.81 6.54
CA GLU A 170 26.93 -1.58 5.65
C GLU A 170 26.67 -1.17 4.19
N ALA A 171 25.40 -1.14 3.75
CA ALA A 171 25.00 -0.70 2.42
C ALA A 171 25.40 0.77 2.17
N TRP A 172 25.14 1.65 3.14
CA TRP A 172 25.48 3.08 3.07
C TRP A 172 27.01 3.28 2.94
N THR A 173 27.82 2.53 3.69
CA THR A 173 29.28 2.64 3.66
C THR A 173 29.87 2.10 2.35
N ALA A 174 29.25 1.07 1.78
CA ALA A 174 29.70 0.43 0.55
C ALA A 174 29.36 1.22 -0.73
N SER A 175 28.37 2.13 -0.67
CA SER A 175 27.91 2.86 -1.86
C SER A 175 28.74 4.12 -2.13
N PRO A 176 29.14 4.37 -3.39
CA PRO A 176 29.73 5.63 -3.81
C PRO A 176 28.72 6.80 -3.80
N ASP A 177 27.45 6.49 -4.04
CA ASP A 177 26.34 7.46 -4.19
C ASP A 177 25.57 7.69 -2.88
N ARG A 178 26.21 7.38 -1.74
CA ARG A 178 25.57 7.55 -0.43
C ARG A 178 25.28 9.01 -0.13
N PRO A 179 24.16 9.31 0.58
CA PRO A 179 23.85 10.65 1.06
C PRO A 179 24.97 11.22 1.92
N GLU A 180 25.19 12.53 1.88
CA GLU A 180 26.20 13.21 2.70
C GLU A 180 25.93 13.00 4.20
N LEU A 181 24.67 13.12 4.61
CA LEU A 181 24.25 12.96 6.00
C LEU A 181 23.90 11.49 6.29
N ARG A 182 24.56 10.95 7.32
CA ARG A 182 24.20 9.64 7.84
C ARG A 182 22.81 9.71 8.47
N PRO A 183 21.83 8.92 8.01
CA PRO A 183 20.48 8.97 8.56
C PRO A 183 20.41 8.48 10.00
N SER A 184 19.32 8.87 10.68
CA SER A 184 18.99 8.35 12.00
C SER A 184 18.87 6.83 11.99
N PRO A 185 19.24 6.14 13.09
CA PRO A 185 19.10 4.68 13.19
C PRO A 185 17.65 4.17 13.14
N LYS A 186 16.65 5.01 13.31
CA LYS A 186 15.24 4.61 13.17
C LYS A 186 14.94 4.15 11.75
N GLY A 187 14.32 2.98 11.61
CA GLY A 187 14.05 2.34 10.31
C GLY A 187 15.23 1.58 9.71
N SER A 188 16.45 1.73 10.25
CA SER A 188 17.63 1.00 9.77
C SER A 188 17.81 -0.39 10.41
N GLY A 189 17.03 -0.71 11.42
CA GLY A 189 17.16 -1.95 12.19
C GLY A 189 16.48 -3.17 11.58
N PHE A 190 15.66 -3.00 10.56
CA PHE A 190 14.91 -4.09 9.93
C PHE A 190 14.55 -3.76 8.47
N TRP A 191 14.16 -4.79 7.70
CA TRP A 191 13.54 -4.62 6.39
C TRP A 191 12.02 -4.58 6.53
N ARG A 192 11.40 -3.51 6.04
CA ARG A 192 9.94 -3.32 6.13
C ARG A 192 9.17 -4.22 5.15
N ARG A 193 9.70 -4.39 3.94
CA ARG A 193 9.15 -5.21 2.85
C ARG A 193 10.29 -5.89 2.12
N ALA A 194 10.04 -7.09 1.62
CA ALA A 194 11.01 -7.78 0.79
C ALA A 194 10.32 -8.62 -0.29
N TYR A 195 11.01 -8.80 -1.42
CA TYR A 195 10.61 -9.67 -2.53
C TYR A 195 11.72 -10.67 -2.81
N LEU A 196 11.36 -11.95 -2.91
CA LEU A 196 12.29 -13.05 -3.18
C LEU A 196 12.23 -13.46 -4.64
N PHE A 197 13.34 -13.32 -5.36
CA PHE A 197 13.49 -13.80 -6.73
C PHE A 197 13.77 -15.31 -6.77
N GLU A 198 13.40 -15.97 -7.88
CA GLU A 198 13.61 -17.42 -8.06
C GLU A 198 15.07 -17.85 -7.95
N ASN A 199 16.03 -16.96 -8.27
CA ASN A 199 17.47 -17.22 -8.15
C ASN A 199 18.02 -17.08 -6.72
N GLY A 200 17.16 -16.72 -5.77
CA GLY A 200 17.51 -16.50 -4.37
C GLY A 200 18.00 -15.10 -4.04
N ASP A 201 18.01 -14.16 -4.99
CA ASP A 201 18.21 -12.74 -4.69
C ASP A 201 17.02 -12.17 -3.94
N VAL A 202 17.25 -11.13 -3.14
CA VAL A 202 16.20 -10.44 -2.39
C VAL A 202 16.28 -8.95 -2.64
N LEU A 203 15.13 -8.36 -2.99
CA LEU A 203 14.89 -6.93 -2.97
C LEU A 203 14.27 -6.56 -1.63
N ALA A 204 14.73 -5.49 -0.96
CA ALA A 204 14.24 -5.12 0.35
C ALA A 204 14.20 -3.61 0.55
N VAL A 205 13.21 -3.16 1.34
CA VAL A 205 13.00 -1.75 1.70
C VAL A 205 13.40 -1.51 3.15
N PHE A 206 14.31 -0.57 3.39
CA PHE A 206 14.49 0.08 4.67
C PHE A 206 13.55 1.29 4.75
N ASP A 207 12.58 1.24 5.64
CA ASP A 207 11.50 2.22 5.70
C ASP A 207 11.98 3.66 5.82
N GLY A 208 11.66 4.48 4.83
CA GLY A 208 12.04 5.89 4.73
C GLY A 208 13.51 6.14 4.43
N LEU A 209 14.32 5.12 4.09
CA LEU A 209 15.77 5.25 3.98
C LEU A 209 16.37 4.77 2.66
N ALA A 210 15.97 3.59 2.19
CA ALA A 210 16.56 3.00 0.99
C ALA A 210 15.76 1.80 0.48
N ILE A 211 16.00 1.45 -0.79
CA ILE A 211 15.71 0.14 -1.35
C ILE A 211 17.03 -0.49 -1.79
N LEU A 212 17.21 -1.79 -1.54
CA LEU A 212 18.42 -2.50 -1.92
C LEU A 212 18.12 -3.89 -2.49
N LYS A 213 19.04 -4.40 -3.29
CA LYS A 213 19.05 -5.79 -3.74
C LYS A 213 20.30 -6.50 -3.24
N VAL A 214 20.11 -7.68 -2.67
CA VAL A 214 21.19 -8.57 -2.25
C VAL A 214 21.11 -9.90 -2.98
N ASP A 215 22.26 -10.57 -3.17
CA ASP A 215 22.27 -11.93 -3.69
C ASP A 215 21.85 -12.95 -2.62
N ARG A 216 21.68 -14.21 -3.02
CA ARG A 216 21.35 -15.33 -2.12
C ARG A 216 22.33 -15.54 -0.96
N ASN A 217 23.52 -14.91 -0.99
CA ASN A 217 24.51 -14.98 0.08
C ASN A 217 24.56 -13.65 0.87
N SER A 218 23.51 -12.82 0.77
CA SER A 218 23.41 -11.51 1.42
C SER A 218 24.46 -10.48 0.97
N ARG A 219 25.08 -10.66 -0.20
CA ARG A 219 26.01 -9.66 -0.74
C ARG A 219 25.24 -8.59 -1.47
N LEU A 220 25.54 -7.33 -1.18
CA LEU A 220 24.91 -6.19 -1.84
C LEU A 220 25.18 -6.24 -3.35
N LEU A 221 24.10 -6.17 -4.13
CA LEU A 221 24.15 -6.02 -5.58
C LEU A 221 24.03 -4.55 -5.96
N TRP A 222 23.06 -3.85 -5.39
CA TRP A 222 22.90 -2.41 -5.50
C TRP A 222 22.05 -1.86 -4.35
N VAL A 223 22.13 -0.55 -4.13
CA VAL A 223 21.29 0.21 -3.19
C VAL A 223 20.93 1.57 -3.79
N THR A 224 19.68 1.98 -3.62
CA THR A 224 19.19 3.31 -3.97
C THR A 224 18.66 3.98 -2.69
N PHE A 225 19.23 5.14 -2.35
CA PHE A 225 18.83 5.89 -1.17
C PHE A 225 17.67 6.82 -1.49
N GLY A 226 16.74 6.95 -0.56
CA GLY A 226 15.55 7.79 -0.70
C GLY A 226 14.49 7.42 0.32
N GLY A 227 13.35 8.09 0.25
CA GLY A 227 12.23 7.88 1.16
C GLY A 227 11.42 6.60 0.90
N PHE A 228 12.02 5.53 0.37
CA PHE A 228 11.33 4.27 0.06
C PHE A 228 10.67 3.68 1.30
N HIS A 229 9.40 3.26 1.17
CA HIS A 229 8.64 2.79 2.32
C HIS A 229 7.55 1.76 1.95
N HIS A 230 7.04 1.09 2.95
CA HIS A 230 5.89 0.18 2.98
C HIS A 230 5.90 -0.96 1.98
N ASP A 231 5.72 -0.70 0.69
CA ASP A 231 5.35 -1.74 -0.27
C ASP A 231 6.03 -1.56 -1.62
N LEU A 232 6.15 -2.66 -2.34
CA LEU A 232 6.70 -2.73 -3.69
C LEU A 232 6.02 -3.85 -4.48
N ASP A 233 5.98 -3.68 -5.79
CA ASP A 233 5.53 -4.68 -6.76
C ASP A 233 6.57 -4.85 -7.85
N VAL A 234 6.90 -6.09 -8.22
CA VAL A 234 7.97 -6.42 -9.16
C VAL A 234 7.39 -7.11 -10.38
N MET A 235 7.59 -6.50 -11.54
CA MET A 235 7.11 -7.02 -12.82
C MET A 235 8.02 -8.10 -13.39
N ASP A 236 7.48 -8.93 -14.28
CA ASP A 236 8.23 -10.01 -14.96
C ASP A 236 9.44 -9.52 -15.76
N ASP A 237 9.39 -8.29 -16.27
CA ASP A 237 10.51 -7.65 -16.98
C ASP A 237 11.58 -7.06 -16.05
N GLY A 238 11.37 -7.14 -14.74
CA GLY A 238 12.26 -6.62 -13.71
C GLY A 238 12.00 -5.17 -13.33
N THR A 239 10.98 -4.50 -13.88
CA THR A 239 10.53 -3.19 -13.45
C THR A 239 9.97 -3.28 -12.03
N ILE A 240 10.27 -2.28 -11.19
CA ILE A 240 9.87 -2.25 -9.78
C ILE A 240 9.01 -1.01 -9.55
N TYR A 241 7.77 -1.22 -9.11
CA TYR A 241 6.91 -0.16 -8.56
C TYR A 241 7.07 -0.15 -7.06
N VAL A 242 7.36 1.02 -6.48
CA VAL A 242 7.62 1.13 -5.05
C VAL A 242 7.11 2.46 -4.52
N LEU A 243 6.60 2.45 -3.31
CA LEU A 243 6.22 3.69 -2.63
C LEU A 243 7.47 4.42 -2.15
N THR A 244 7.48 5.75 -2.35
CA THR A 244 8.51 6.63 -1.80
C THR A 244 7.86 7.90 -1.26
N ARG A 245 8.55 8.59 -0.35
CA ARG A 245 8.02 9.80 0.30
C ARG A 245 9.08 10.87 0.44
N GLU A 246 8.65 12.11 0.45
CA GLU A 246 9.52 13.27 0.62
C GLU A 246 8.92 14.27 1.61
N ALA A 247 9.74 14.72 2.56
CA ALA A 247 9.33 15.77 3.51
C ALA A 247 9.76 17.13 2.97
N HIS A 248 8.78 17.96 2.60
CA HIS A 248 9.00 19.28 2.05
C HIS A 248 7.77 20.19 2.21
N ILE A 249 7.96 21.48 1.90
CA ILE A 249 6.83 22.42 1.81
C ILE A 249 6.27 22.35 0.40
N VAL A 250 4.95 22.14 0.31
CA VAL A 250 4.17 22.21 -0.91
C VAL A 250 3.28 23.45 -0.84
N PRO A 251 3.68 24.60 -1.44
CA PRO A 251 2.98 25.87 -1.22
C PRO A 251 1.51 25.90 -1.65
N SER A 252 1.16 25.07 -2.65
CA SER A 252 -0.24 24.90 -3.10
C SER A 252 -1.08 24.13 -2.10
N TYR A 253 -0.46 23.28 -1.24
CA TYR A 253 -1.15 22.53 -0.19
C TYR A 253 -1.08 23.25 1.16
N ASN A 254 0.13 23.51 1.65
CA ASN A 254 0.38 24.29 2.87
C ASN A 254 1.69 25.08 2.71
N PRO A 255 1.62 26.41 2.60
CA PRO A 255 2.80 27.24 2.44
C PRO A 255 3.65 27.39 3.71
N ASP A 256 3.08 27.09 4.88
CA ASP A 256 3.69 27.42 6.18
C ASP A 256 4.34 26.18 6.82
N GLU A 257 3.75 25.00 6.65
CA GLU A 257 4.17 23.78 7.34
C GLU A 257 4.47 22.65 6.33
N PRO A 258 5.55 21.88 6.54
CA PRO A 258 5.90 20.79 5.63
C PRO A 258 4.93 19.61 5.75
N ILE A 259 4.81 18.90 4.64
CA ILE A 259 4.13 17.62 4.56
C ILE A 259 5.12 16.50 4.26
N LEU A 260 4.72 15.28 4.53
CA LEU A 260 5.33 14.07 4.02
C LEU A 260 4.49 13.63 2.82
N GLU A 261 4.97 13.97 1.63
CA GLU A 261 4.29 13.67 0.37
C GLU A 261 4.66 12.27 -0.10
N ASP A 262 3.65 11.48 -0.50
CA ASP A 262 3.82 10.12 -1.00
C ASP A 262 3.82 10.09 -2.53
N PHE A 263 4.68 9.23 -3.09
CA PHE A 263 4.82 9.02 -4.53
C PHE A 263 4.81 7.53 -4.86
N ILE A 264 4.41 7.21 -6.09
CA ILE A 264 4.68 5.93 -6.73
C ILE A 264 5.93 6.13 -7.58
N ALA A 265 7.04 5.51 -7.20
CA ALA A 265 8.27 5.51 -7.98
C ALA A 265 8.36 4.24 -8.83
N VAL A 266 8.91 4.36 -10.02
CA VAL A 266 9.18 3.24 -10.92
C VAL A 266 10.70 3.14 -11.09
N LEU A 267 11.25 1.97 -10.77
CA LEU A 267 12.68 1.71 -10.91
C LEU A 267 12.92 0.65 -11.98
N ASP A 268 14.06 0.74 -12.64
CA ASP A 268 14.57 -0.37 -13.45
C ASP A 268 15.13 -1.50 -12.58
N GLY A 269 15.48 -2.66 -13.18
CA GLY A 269 16.04 -3.80 -12.46
C GLY A 269 17.41 -3.55 -11.81
N GLY A 270 18.06 -2.42 -12.13
CA GLY A 270 19.30 -1.93 -11.51
C GLY A 270 19.07 -0.96 -10.35
N GLY A 271 17.82 -0.65 -10.03
CA GLY A 271 17.45 0.27 -8.94
C GLY A 271 17.49 1.75 -9.33
N ASN A 272 17.61 2.09 -10.62
CA ASN A 272 17.56 3.48 -11.07
C ASN A 272 16.10 3.93 -11.23
N GLU A 273 15.75 5.07 -10.67
CA GLU A 273 14.43 5.66 -10.85
C GLU A 273 14.25 6.15 -12.28
N ILE A 274 13.20 5.66 -12.95
CA ILE A 274 12.87 5.99 -14.34
C ILE A 274 11.59 6.79 -14.48
N ALA A 275 10.71 6.76 -13.47
CA ALA A 275 9.50 7.58 -13.38
C ALA A 275 9.06 7.74 -11.93
N ARG A 276 8.27 8.80 -11.68
CA ARG A 276 7.65 9.07 -10.36
C ARG A 276 6.33 9.80 -10.56
N VAL A 277 5.31 9.43 -9.80
CA VAL A 277 4.00 10.09 -9.78
C VAL A 277 3.64 10.48 -8.35
N SER A 278 3.32 11.76 -8.13
CA SER A 278 2.80 12.26 -6.86
C SER A 278 1.36 11.78 -6.63
N ILE A 279 1.08 11.19 -5.48
CA ILE A 279 -0.28 10.81 -5.08
C ILE A 279 -1.11 12.06 -4.76
N LEU A 280 -0.47 13.11 -4.23
CA LEU A 280 -1.12 14.40 -4.00
C LEU A 280 -1.59 15.03 -5.31
N ASP A 281 -0.72 15.09 -6.31
CA ASP A 281 -1.06 15.61 -7.63
C ASP A 281 -2.13 14.76 -8.31
N ALA A 282 -1.99 13.43 -8.22
CA ALA A 282 -2.97 12.51 -8.79
C ALA A 282 -4.37 12.69 -8.20
N LEU A 283 -4.47 12.93 -6.89
CA LEU A 283 -5.75 13.28 -6.24
C LEU A 283 -6.23 14.67 -6.64
N ALA A 284 -5.35 15.69 -6.62
CA ALA A 284 -5.70 17.06 -6.95
C ALA A 284 -6.20 17.20 -8.39
N ASN A 285 -5.64 16.42 -9.33
CA ASN A 285 -6.02 16.43 -10.75
C ASN A 285 -7.25 15.56 -11.08
N SER A 286 -7.99 15.09 -10.07
CA SER A 286 -9.09 14.14 -10.24
C SER A 286 -10.42 14.67 -9.71
N GLU A 287 -11.50 13.96 -10.03
CA GLU A 287 -12.81 14.17 -9.41
C GLU A 287 -12.85 13.82 -7.90
N PHE A 288 -11.81 13.12 -7.41
CA PHE A 288 -11.62 12.78 -6.01
C PHE A 288 -10.88 13.86 -5.20
N ALA A 289 -10.53 15.01 -5.80
CA ALA A 289 -9.84 16.11 -5.13
C ALA A 289 -10.53 16.58 -3.84
N VAL A 290 -11.85 16.41 -3.74
CA VAL A 290 -12.63 16.73 -2.53
C VAL A 290 -12.14 15.97 -1.29
N LEU A 291 -11.54 14.79 -1.45
CA LEU A 291 -11.00 13.98 -0.35
C LEU A 291 -9.82 14.66 0.35
N LEU A 292 -9.09 15.54 -0.35
CA LEU A 292 -8.02 16.33 0.23
C LEU A 292 -8.50 17.25 1.37
N ASN A 293 -9.80 17.60 1.40
CA ASN A 293 -10.36 18.35 2.52
C ASN A 293 -10.40 17.57 3.85
N ALA A 294 -10.35 16.23 3.78
CA ALA A 294 -10.27 15.35 4.94
C ALA A 294 -8.83 15.04 5.37
N ALA A 295 -7.85 15.37 4.53
CA ALA A 295 -6.44 15.17 4.85
C ALA A 295 -5.98 16.14 5.95
N LYS A 296 -4.93 15.74 6.69
CA LYS A 296 -4.28 16.62 7.66
C LYS A 296 -3.68 17.84 6.95
N PRO A 297 -3.63 19.01 7.58
CA PRO A 297 -3.04 20.19 6.97
C PRO A 297 -1.51 20.10 6.81
N SER A 298 -0.83 19.27 7.59
CA SER A 298 0.63 19.10 7.59
C SER A 298 1.04 17.73 8.13
N GLY A 299 2.31 17.41 8.05
CA GLY A 299 2.89 16.17 8.53
C GLY A 299 2.62 15.00 7.57
N ASP A 300 2.41 13.81 8.10
CA ASP A 300 2.07 12.61 7.33
C ASP A 300 0.59 12.67 6.93
N ILE A 301 0.34 13.12 5.69
CA ILE A 301 -1.02 13.45 5.21
C ILE A 301 -1.76 12.26 4.60
N PHE A 302 -1.04 11.27 4.06
CA PHE A 302 -1.63 10.14 3.35
C PHE A 302 -1.29 8.79 3.95
N HIS A 303 -0.03 8.59 4.29
CA HIS A 303 0.47 7.31 4.78
C HIS A 303 0.07 6.15 3.84
N THR A 304 0.38 6.32 2.55
CA THR A 304 0.12 5.30 1.54
C THR A 304 0.93 4.04 1.87
N ASN A 305 0.31 2.87 1.81
CA ASN A 305 0.93 1.66 2.36
C ASN A 305 0.85 0.41 1.48
N THR A 306 0.24 0.52 0.30
CA THR A 306 0.12 -0.57 -0.67
C THR A 306 0.30 -0.03 -2.07
N VAL A 307 1.00 -0.80 -2.91
CA VAL A 307 1.13 -0.57 -4.34
C VAL A 307 0.97 -1.90 -5.07
N GLU A 308 0.04 -1.96 -6.04
CA GLU A 308 -0.19 -3.13 -6.90
C GLU A 308 -0.40 -2.65 -8.34
N MET A 309 0.41 -3.18 -9.26
CA MET A 309 0.24 -2.95 -10.69
C MET A 309 -0.93 -3.78 -11.20
N LEU A 310 -1.92 -3.12 -11.78
CA LEU A 310 -3.09 -3.80 -12.33
C LEU A 310 -2.79 -4.48 -13.67
N ASP A 311 -3.21 -5.73 -13.80
CA ASP A 311 -3.04 -6.56 -15.01
C ASP A 311 -4.17 -6.43 -16.04
N GLY A 312 -5.21 -5.63 -15.73
CA GLY A 312 -6.34 -5.41 -16.63
C GLY A 312 -7.46 -6.44 -16.54
N ARG A 313 -7.39 -7.44 -15.66
CA ARG A 313 -8.43 -8.50 -15.54
C ARG A 313 -9.84 -7.97 -15.27
N LEU A 314 -9.98 -6.76 -14.78
CA LEU A 314 -11.27 -6.12 -14.51
C LEU A 314 -11.61 -4.97 -15.47
N GLU A 315 -10.78 -4.68 -16.46
CA GLU A 315 -10.94 -3.53 -17.37
C GLU A 315 -12.30 -3.50 -18.08
N ASP A 316 -12.79 -4.64 -18.52
CA ASP A 316 -14.10 -4.76 -19.18
C ASP A 316 -15.28 -4.37 -18.27
N LYS A 317 -15.15 -4.53 -16.96
CA LYS A 317 -16.17 -4.20 -15.96
C LYS A 317 -15.97 -2.81 -15.36
N ILE A 318 -14.74 -2.45 -15.07
CA ILE A 318 -14.34 -1.17 -14.51
C ILE A 318 -13.16 -0.63 -15.33
N PRO A 319 -13.37 0.27 -16.30
CA PRO A 319 -12.30 0.74 -17.19
C PRO A 319 -11.08 1.35 -16.48
N ALA A 320 -11.28 1.87 -15.27
CA ALA A 320 -10.19 2.37 -14.45
C ALA A 320 -9.19 1.27 -14.02
N PHE A 321 -9.60 -0.02 -14.04
CA PHE A 321 -8.74 -1.15 -13.68
C PHE A 321 -8.00 -1.73 -14.89
N ARG A 322 -7.72 -0.91 -15.88
CA ARG A 322 -6.92 -1.30 -17.05
C ARG A 322 -5.49 -1.65 -16.65
N ALA A 323 -4.86 -2.50 -17.44
CA ALA A 323 -3.45 -2.82 -17.27
C ALA A 323 -2.58 -1.54 -17.33
N GLY A 324 -1.59 -1.48 -16.44
CA GLY A 324 -0.67 -0.34 -16.32
C GLY A 324 -1.14 0.77 -15.36
N ASN A 325 -2.38 0.74 -14.88
CA ASN A 325 -2.78 1.58 -13.75
C ASN A 325 -2.36 0.92 -12.43
N VAL A 326 -2.22 1.72 -11.37
CA VAL A 326 -1.71 1.28 -10.08
C VAL A 326 -2.76 1.41 -8.99
N LEU A 327 -3.05 0.31 -8.29
CA LEU A 327 -3.88 0.30 -7.09
C LEU A 327 -3.04 0.72 -5.88
N VAL A 328 -3.56 1.65 -5.09
CA VAL A 328 -2.93 2.13 -3.85
C VAL A 328 -3.94 2.16 -2.70
N THR A 329 -3.43 1.97 -1.49
CA THR A 329 -4.22 2.15 -0.25
C THR A 329 -3.68 3.36 0.50
N VAL A 330 -4.52 4.39 0.70
CA VAL A 330 -4.19 5.64 1.38
C VAL A 330 -4.80 5.63 2.78
N ARG A 331 -3.98 5.27 3.77
CA ARG A 331 -4.40 4.97 5.15
C ARG A 331 -5.13 6.11 5.84
N GLU A 332 -4.58 7.31 5.78
CA GLU A 332 -5.10 8.48 6.52
C GLU A 332 -6.40 9.04 5.92
N LEU A 333 -6.74 8.63 4.69
CA LEU A 333 -8.00 8.97 4.04
C LEU A 333 -9.01 7.82 4.03
N ASP A 334 -8.69 6.67 4.64
CA ASP A 334 -9.50 5.44 4.54
C ASP A 334 -9.83 5.08 3.08
N LEU A 335 -8.93 5.39 2.13
CA LEU A 335 -9.16 5.38 0.69
C LEU A 335 -8.39 4.23 0.03
N ILE A 336 -9.06 3.53 -0.87
CA ILE A 336 -8.46 2.69 -1.89
C ILE A 336 -8.61 3.44 -3.21
N ALA A 337 -7.54 3.60 -3.98
CA ALA A 337 -7.56 4.35 -5.22
C ALA A 337 -6.80 3.65 -6.34
N VAL A 338 -7.21 3.92 -7.59
CA VAL A 338 -6.47 3.53 -8.79
C VAL A 338 -5.92 4.79 -9.44
N VAL A 339 -4.61 4.81 -9.64
CA VAL A 339 -3.86 5.90 -10.24
C VAL A 339 -3.51 5.56 -11.68
N ASP A 340 -3.88 6.43 -12.59
CA ASP A 340 -3.37 6.45 -13.97
C ASP A 340 -2.00 7.14 -13.94
N MET A 341 -0.94 6.36 -14.14
CA MET A 341 0.44 6.83 -14.05
C MET A 341 0.78 7.84 -15.16
N ASP A 342 0.24 7.63 -16.37
CA ASP A 342 0.50 8.49 -17.53
C ASP A 342 -0.19 9.85 -17.38
N ALA A 343 -1.41 9.85 -16.86
CA ALA A 343 -2.21 11.06 -16.67
C ALA A 343 -1.96 11.77 -15.34
N THR A 344 -1.18 11.18 -14.42
CA THR A 344 -1.02 11.64 -13.04
C THR A 344 -2.37 11.98 -12.42
N ARG A 345 -3.24 10.97 -12.38
CA ARG A 345 -4.64 11.18 -11.98
C ARG A 345 -5.21 9.95 -11.29
N VAL A 346 -5.96 10.16 -10.20
CA VAL A 346 -6.83 9.12 -9.65
C VAL A 346 -8.03 8.95 -10.58
N VAL A 347 -8.20 7.73 -11.11
CA VAL A 347 -9.27 7.38 -12.07
C VAL A 347 -10.39 6.55 -11.44
N TRP A 348 -10.17 6.04 -10.22
CA TRP A 348 -11.16 5.36 -9.40
C TRP A 348 -10.77 5.51 -7.93
N GLY A 349 -11.75 5.65 -7.06
CA GLY A 349 -11.53 5.74 -5.63
C GLY A 349 -12.71 5.27 -4.83
N LEU A 350 -12.45 4.60 -3.71
CA LEU A 350 -13.47 4.06 -2.83
C LEU A 350 -13.06 4.25 -1.37
N THR A 351 -13.93 4.90 -0.60
CA THR A 351 -13.89 4.92 0.86
C THR A 351 -15.07 4.11 1.41
N GLY A 352 -14.84 3.37 2.49
CA GLY A 352 -15.85 2.47 3.04
C GLY A 352 -16.00 2.56 4.55
N SER A 353 -16.53 1.50 5.14
CA SER A 353 -16.64 1.36 6.60
C SER A 353 -15.34 0.97 7.30
N TRP A 354 -14.30 0.65 6.52
CA TRP A 354 -12.95 0.36 7.04
C TRP A 354 -12.26 1.60 7.57
N LYS A 355 -11.26 1.39 8.43
CA LYS A 355 -10.44 2.44 9.02
C LYS A 355 -8.98 2.06 9.02
N ALA A 356 -8.14 3.00 8.55
CA ALA A 356 -6.69 2.83 8.41
C ALA A 356 -6.32 1.56 7.62
N PRO A 357 -6.89 1.35 6.40
CA PRO A 357 -6.75 0.12 5.64
C PRO A 357 -5.31 -0.14 5.19
N HIS A 358 -4.98 -1.44 5.01
CA HIS A 358 -3.74 -1.92 4.42
C HIS A 358 -4.02 -3.01 3.40
N GLN A 359 -3.06 -3.25 2.53
CA GLN A 359 -2.98 -4.39 1.62
C GLN A 359 -4.28 -4.65 0.85
N ALA A 360 -4.85 -3.61 0.21
CA ALA A 360 -5.90 -3.82 -0.77
C ALA A 360 -5.30 -4.46 -2.03
N THR A 361 -5.86 -5.59 -2.48
CA THR A 361 -5.39 -6.36 -3.64
C THR A 361 -6.55 -6.87 -4.47
N ILE A 362 -6.32 -7.07 -5.79
CA ILE A 362 -7.28 -7.71 -6.69
C ILE A 362 -7.01 -9.21 -6.76
N LEU A 363 -7.98 -9.99 -6.33
CA LEU A 363 -7.91 -11.45 -6.36
C LEU A 363 -8.12 -12.01 -7.77
N GLU A 364 -7.72 -13.27 -7.99
CA GLU A 364 -7.90 -13.95 -9.28
C GLU A 364 -9.37 -14.05 -9.72
N ASN A 365 -10.31 -14.14 -8.77
CA ASN A 365 -11.75 -14.15 -9.03
C ASN A 365 -12.31 -12.76 -9.38
N GLY A 366 -11.49 -11.72 -9.32
CA GLY A 366 -11.86 -10.32 -9.58
C GLY A 366 -12.44 -9.58 -8.39
N ASN A 367 -12.54 -10.20 -7.23
CA ASN A 367 -12.89 -9.50 -5.99
C ASN A 367 -11.69 -8.70 -5.46
N MET A 368 -11.97 -7.74 -4.59
CA MET A 368 -10.96 -6.99 -3.84
C MET A 368 -10.92 -7.51 -2.41
N MET A 369 -9.71 -7.70 -1.89
CA MET A 369 -9.50 -8.06 -0.49
C MET A 369 -8.63 -6.99 0.18
N LEU A 370 -8.92 -6.65 1.45
CA LEU A 370 -8.13 -5.69 2.21
C LEU A 370 -8.09 -6.03 3.70
N PHE A 371 -7.03 -5.56 4.36
CA PHE A 371 -6.86 -5.59 5.80
C PHE A 371 -7.41 -4.28 6.38
N ASP A 372 -8.52 -4.36 7.10
CA ASP A 372 -9.12 -3.23 7.82
C ASP A 372 -8.59 -3.23 9.26
N ASN A 373 -7.73 -2.27 9.58
CA ASN A 373 -7.03 -2.26 10.87
C ASN A 373 -7.92 -1.87 12.04
N ARG A 374 -8.93 -1.01 11.84
CA ARG A 374 -9.68 -0.38 12.94
C ARG A 374 -11.19 -0.26 12.72
N GLY A 375 -11.73 -0.70 11.57
CA GLY A 375 -13.13 -0.50 11.20
C GLY A 375 -14.12 -1.34 12.00
N ASN A 376 -13.70 -2.47 12.56
CA ASN A 376 -14.53 -3.33 13.40
C ASN A 376 -14.55 -2.86 14.86
N MET A 377 -15.16 -1.72 15.13
CA MET A 377 -15.21 -1.11 16.48
C MET A 377 -13.83 -0.96 17.14
N GLY A 378 -12.80 -0.65 16.34
CA GLY A 378 -11.41 -0.53 16.78
C GLY A 378 -10.62 -1.85 16.83
N ALA A 379 -11.23 -2.99 16.50
CA ALA A 379 -10.57 -4.25 16.20
C ALA A 379 -10.28 -4.36 14.70
N SER A 380 -9.41 -5.30 14.31
CA SER A 380 -9.09 -5.56 12.93
C SER A 380 -10.04 -6.56 12.28
N GLN A 381 -10.12 -6.53 10.97
CA GLN A 381 -10.79 -7.55 10.15
C GLN A 381 -10.12 -7.62 8.78
N VAL A 382 -10.26 -8.74 8.10
CA VAL A 382 -9.95 -8.87 6.67
C VAL A 382 -11.28 -9.01 5.94
N ILE A 383 -11.47 -8.24 4.88
CA ILE A 383 -12.70 -8.23 4.11
C ILE A 383 -12.44 -8.50 2.64
N GLU A 384 -13.34 -9.23 1.99
CA GLU A 384 -13.39 -9.45 0.55
C GLU A 384 -14.73 -8.95 0.03
N PHE A 385 -14.71 -8.19 -1.05
CA PHE A 385 -15.91 -7.66 -1.69
C PHE A 385 -15.74 -7.58 -3.21
N ASP A 386 -16.84 -7.60 -3.93
CA ASP A 386 -16.86 -7.36 -5.38
C ASP A 386 -16.74 -5.85 -5.65
N PRO A 387 -15.66 -5.36 -6.30
CA PRO A 387 -15.47 -3.93 -6.55
C PRO A 387 -16.46 -3.35 -7.59
N VAL A 388 -17.22 -4.19 -8.32
CA VAL A 388 -18.21 -3.76 -9.30
C VAL A 388 -19.54 -3.36 -8.65
N ASN A 389 -20.05 -4.19 -7.72
CA ASN A 389 -21.34 -4.00 -7.08
C ASN A 389 -21.27 -3.71 -5.58
N LEU A 390 -20.04 -3.77 -5.00
CA LEU A 390 -19.71 -3.53 -3.59
C LEU A 390 -20.35 -4.55 -2.62
N GLU A 391 -20.72 -5.71 -3.14
CA GLU A 391 -21.24 -6.80 -2.30
C GLU A 391 -20.11 -7.41 -1.47
N MET A 392 -20.33 -7.51 -0.16
CA MET A 392 -19.41 -8.16 0.77
C MET A 392 -19.48 -9.68 0.57
N VAL A 393 -18.37 -10.28 0.16
CA VAL A 393 -18.27 -11.72 -0.15
C VAL A 393 -17.83 -12.52 1.07
N TRP A 394 -16.82 -12.02 1.79
CA TRP A 394 -16.25 -12.71 2.94
C TRP A 394 -15.67 -11.74 3.96
N THR A 395 -15.65 -12.15 5.22
CA THR A 395 -15.04 -11.35 6.29
C THR A 395 -14.49 -12.28 7.38
N PHE A 396 -13.25 -12.01 7.80
CA PHE A 396 -12.65 -12.59 8.99
C PHE A 396 -12.47 -11.53 10.08
N LYS A 397 -12.96 -11.81 11.30
CA LYS A 397 -12.93 -10.88 12.46
C LYS A 397 -12.25 -11.48 13.70
N GLY A 398 -11.80 -12.74 13.63
CA GLY A 398 -11.46 -13.52 14.81
C GLY A 398 -12.69 -13.98 15.59
N ASP A 399 -12.50 -14.92 16.52
CA ASP A 399 -13.61 -15.52 17.29
C ASP A 399 -14.22 -14.56 18.33
N ARG A 400 -13.42 -13.66 18.87
CA ARG A 400 -13.83 -12.69 19.90
C ARG A 400 -13.09 -11.37 19.71
N PRO A 401 -13.79 -10.22 19.62
CA PRO A 401 -13.13 -8.94 19.79
C PRO A 401 -12.56 -8.80 21.23
N PRO A 402 -11.27 -8.47 21.43
CA PRO A 402 -10.27 -8.01 20.49
C PRO A 402 -9.21 -9.08 20.13
N ASP A 403 -9.59 -10.36 19.90
CA ASP A 403 -8.63 -11.44 19.65
C ASP A 403 -7.84 -11.25 18.36
N PHE A 404 -8.39 -10.52 17.39
CA PHE A 404 -7.70 -10.12 16.17
C PHE A 404 -7.53 -8.59 16.14
N ARG A 405 -6.28 -8.14 16.26
CA ARG A 405 -5.98 -6.71 16.35
C ARG A 405 -4.56 -6.39 15.93
N SER A 406 -4.42 -5.75 14.78
CA SER A 406 -3.20 -5.11 14.31
C SER A 406 -3.54 -3.68 13.90
N ARG A 407 -3.11 -2.70 14.70
CA ARG A 407 -3.58 -1.31 14.57
C ARG A 407 -2.83 -0.53 13.51
N GLU A 408 -1.54 -0.84 13.34
CA GLU A 408 -0.64 -0.01 12.57
C GLU A 408 -0.23 -0.66 11.24
N CYS A 409 -0.21 -1.98 11.18
CA CYS A 409 0.20 -2.76 10.02
C CYS A 409 -0.68 -3.98 9.87
N GLY A 410 -0.49 -4.75 8.81
CA GLY A 410 -1.12 -6.02 8.55
C GLY A 410 -1.10 -6.33 7.07
N SER A 411 -1.06 -7.62 6.74
CA SER A 411 -1.17 -8.07 5.36
C SER A 411 -2.09 -9.26 5.24
N ASN A 412 -2.55 -9.52 4.02
CA ASN A 412 -3.45 -10.62 3.71
C ASN A 412 -3.17 -11.14 2.31
N HIS A 413 -3.17 -12.47 2.14
CA HIS A 413 -2.96 -13.13 0.86
C HIS A 413 -3.96 -14.27 0.68
N ARG A 414 -4.73 -14.25 -0.40
CA ARG A 414 -5.55 -15.39 -0.80
C ARG A 414 -4.62 -16.48 -1.33
N LEU A 415 -4.79 -17.70 -0.80
CA LEU A 415 -3.99 -18.86 -1.19
C LEU A 415 -4.72 -19.70 -2.27
N PRO A 416 -4.00 -20.51 -3.05
CA PRO A 416 -4.59 -21.34 -4.12
C PRO A 416 -5.66 -22.34 -3.67
N ASN A 417 -5.69 -22.69 -2.38
CA ASN A 417 -6.72 -23.57 -1.79
C ASN A 417 -7.92 -22.81 -1.21
N ASP A 418 -8.11 -21.53 -1.59
CA ASP A 418 -9.13 -20.60 -1.11
C ASP A 418 -8.98 -20.16 0.37
N ASN A 419 -8.00 -20.66 1.09
CA ASN A 419 -7.66 -20.15 2.42
C ASN A 419 -7.05 -18.74 2.30
N THR A 420 -7.04 -18.01 3.41
CA THR A 420 -6.41 -16.68 3.49
C THR A 420 -5.29 -16.72 4.53
N LEU A 421 -4.08 -16.36 4.10
CA LEU A 421 -2.95 -16.10 5.00
C LEU A 421 -3.06 -14.66 5.50
N ILE A 422 -3.09 -14.48 6.81
CA ILE A 422 -3.26 -13.18 7.47
C ILE A 422 -2.07 -12.94 8.38
N VAL A 423 -1.49 -11.73 8.30
CA VAL A 423 -0.40 -11.29 9.16
C VAL A 423 -0.90 -10.23 10.13
N GLU A 424 -0.88 -10.55 11.41
CA GLU A 424 -1.16 -9.62 12.50
C GLU A 424 0.16 -9.06 13.01
N SER A 425 0.63 -8.01 12.33
CA SER A 425 2.00 -7.49 12.46
C SER A 425 2.35 -7.08 13.89
N ASP A 426 1.46 -6.33 14.56
CA ASP A 426 1.71 -5.79 15.90
C ASP A 426 1.95 -6.91 16.92
N ARG A 427 1.32 -8.07 16.71
CA ARG A 427 1.46 -9.26 17.56
C ARG A 427 2.48 -10.26 17.06
N GLY A 428 3.26 -9.91 16.04
CA GLY A 428 4.31 -10.78 15.50
C GLY A 428 3.80 -12.16 15.11
N ARG A 429 2.58 -12.28 14.56
CA ARG A 429 2.01 -13.57 14.19
C ARG A 429 1.42 -13.58 12.78
N ALA A 430 1.50 -14.75 12.16
CA ALA A 430 0.81 -15.05 10.91
C ALA A 430 -0.04 -16.31 11.08
N PHE A 431 -1.18 -16.35 10.40
CA PHE A 431 -2.06 -17.51 10.48
C PHE A 431 -2.86 -17.66 9.17
N GLU A 432 -3.15 -18.92 8.84
CA GLU A 432 -3.97 -19.30 7.68
C GLU A 432 -5.35 -19.68 8.16
N VAL A 433 -6.38 -19.08 7.53
CA VAL A 433 -7.80 -19.35 7.85
C VAL A 433 -8.50 -19.94 6.63
N THR A 434 -9.39 -20.90 6.87
CA THR A 434 -10.28 -21.44 5.85
C THR A 434 -11.38 -20.43 5.48
N PRO A 435 -12.12 -20.64 4.37
CA PRO A 435 -13.29 -19.83 4.03
C PRO A 435 -14.34 -19.77 5.16
N ASP A 436 -14.44 -20.83 5.97
CA ASP A 436 -15.37 -20.88 7.11
C ASP A 436 -14.82 -20.15 8.36
N GLY A 437 -13.60 -19.59 8.29
CA GLY A 437 -12.98 -18.81 9.37
C GLY A 437 -12.20 -19.64 10.41
N GLU A 438 -11.95 -20.93 10.18
CA GLU A 438 -11.13 -21.75 11.08
C GLU A 438 -9.64 -21.53 10.85
N ILE A 439 -8.85 -21.31 11.91
CA ILE A 439 -7.40 -21.20 11.84
C ILE A 439 -6.81 -22.60 11.72
N VAL A 440 -6.18 -22.91 10.58
CA VAL A 440 -5.58 -24.21 10.28
C VAL A 440 -4.05 -24.23 10.35
N TRP A 441 -3.42 -23.05 10.28
CA TRP A 441 -1.99 -22.89 10.54
C TRP A 441 -1.77 -21.60 11.31
N LYS A 442 -0.82 -21.60 12.26
CA LYS A 442 -0.45 -20.37 12.99
C LYS A 442 1.01 -20.41 13.40
N TYR A 443 1.70 -19.33 13.07
CA TYR A 443 3.07 -19.05 13.46
C TYR A 443 3.13 -17.81 14.34
N ILE A 444 3.92 -17.86 15.40
CA ILE A 444 4.22 -16.75 16.29
C ILE A 444 5.73 -16.53 16.25
N ASN A 445 6.15 -15.31 15.96
CA ASN A 445 7.56 -14.96 15.82
C ASN A 445 8.33 -15.29 17.12
N PRO A 446 9.41 -16.07 17.07
CA PRO A 446 10.25 -16.31 18.24
C PRO A 446 11.20 -15.14 18.55
N ALA A 447 11.36 -14.19 17.60
CA ALA A 447 12.25 -13.05 17.75
C ALA A 447 11.65 -12.00 18.68
N GLN A 448 12.52 -11.31 19.40
CA GLN A 448 12.19 -10.30 20.38
C GLN A 448 12.93 -9.00 20.07
N THR A 449 12.36 -7.88 20.49
CA THR A 449 12.89 -6.53 20.31
C THR A 449 12.64 -5.67 21.56
N GLY A 450 13.12 -4.44 21.57
CA GLY A 450 13.15 -3.59 22.76
C GLY A 450 14.51 -3.64 23.45
N GLU A 451 14.79 -2.70 24.35
CA GLU A 451 16.08 -2.65 25.05
C GLU A 451 16.29 -3.85 25.98
N GLU A 452 15.21 -4.35 26.58
CA GLU A 452 15.20 -5.50 27.49
C GLU A 452 14.63 -6.77 26.82
N LEU A 453 14.44 -6.76 25.49
CA LEU A 453 13.78 -7.82 24.71
C LEU A 453 12.36 -8.13 25.21
N GLU A 454 11.66 -7.10 25.67
CA GLU A 454 10.34 -7.18 26.29
C GLU A 454 9.18 -7.26 25.29
N TYR A 455 9.43 -6.98 23.99
CA TYR A 455 8.41 -7.00 22.94
C TYR A 455 8.66 -8.15 21.97
N ILE A 456 7.55 -8.73 21.45
CA ILE A 456 7.63 -9.61 20.29
C ILE A 456 8.01 -8.76 19.05
N ALA A 457 8.95 -9.25 18.25
CA ALA A 457 9.28 -8.58 17.00
C ALA A 457 8.11 -8.69 16.00
N SER A 458 7.73 -7.54 15.41
CA SER A 458 6.67 -7.48 14.40
C SER A 458 7.03 -8.36 13.20
N ILE A 459 6.03 -8.97 12.58
CA ILE A 459 6.13 -9.55 11.23
C ILE A 459 5.43 -8.58 10.28
N PHE A 460 6.14 -8.07 9.27
CA PHE A 460 5.54 -7.07 8.40
C PHE A 460 4.75 -7.67 7.26
N ASP A 461 5.23 -8.79 6.71
CA ASP A 461 4.54 -9.57 5.69
C ASP A 461 5.03 -11.02 5.69
N VAL A 462 4.15 -11.95 5.27
CA VAL A 462 4.47 -13.36 5.03
C VAL A 462 3.90 -13.77 3.69
N VAL A 463 4.76 -14.18 2.78
CA VAL A 463 4.36 -14.72 1.47
C VAL A 463 4.48 -16.23 1.49
N ARG A 464 3.38 -16.94 1.16
CA ARG A 464 3.40 -18.39 0.97
C ARG A 464 3.83 -18.71 -0.46
N LEU A 465 5.07 -19.16 -0.61
CA LEU A 465 5.62 -19.62 -1.88
C LEU A 465 5.13 -21.03 -2.21
N PRO A 466 4.89 -21.36 -3.49
CA PRO A 466 4.45 -22.70 -3.87
C PRO A 466 5.54 -23.76 -3.57
N PRO A 467 5.18 -25.03 -3.37
CA PRO A 467 6.15 -26.12 -3.14
C PRO A 467 7.17 -26.28 -4.29
N SER A 468 6.81 -25.83 -5.49
CA SER A 468 7.67 -25.84 -6.67
C SER A 468 8.69 -24.69 -6.72
N PHE A 469 8.64 -23.74 -5.80
CA PHE A 469 9.57 -22.60 -5.78
C PHE A 469 11.03 -23.10 -5.71
N PRO A 470 11.92 -22.63 -6.62
CA PRO A 470 13.29 -23.13 -6.68
C PRO A 470 14.07 -22.77 -5.42
N THR A 471 14.59 -23.79 -4.73
CA THR A 471 15.41 -23.62 -3.51
C THR A 471 16.77 -24.32 -3.58
N ASP A 472 17.17 -24.85 -4.72
CA ASP A 472 18.43 -25.58 -4.87
C ASP A 472 19.67 -24.72 -4.55
N TRP A 473 19.55 -23.40 -4.71
CA TRP A 473 20.56 -22.43 -4.31
C TRP A 473 20.79 -22.37 -2.79
N SER A 474 19.79 -22.70 -1.96
CA SER A 474 19.88 -22.68 -0.48
C SER A 474 20.67 -23.86 0.08
N ARG A 475 20.73 -25.00 -0.65
CA ARG A 475 21.37 -26.24 -0.19
C ARG A 475 22.89 -26.17 -0.21
N ARG A 476 23.49 -25.29 -1.02
CA ARG A 476 24.96 -25.14 -1.12
C ARG A 476 25.59 -24.42 0.07
N SER A 477 24.85 -23.58 0.78
CA SER A 477 25.33 -22.88 1.99
C SER A 477 25.61 -23.82 3.15
N ARG A 478 24.86 -24.93 3.30
CA ARG A 478 25.04 -25.92 4.38
C ARG A 478 26.32 -26.76 4.25
N ALA A 479 26.96 -26.77 3.08
CA ALA A 479 28.20 -27.56 2.86
C ALA A 479 29.47 -26.77 3.24
N LEU A 480 29.41 -25.47 3.48
CA LEU A 480 30.55 -24.63 3.86
C LEU A 480 30.65 -24.37 5.38
N ASP A 481 29.60 -24.73 6.14
CA ASP A 481 29.55 -24.60 7.62
C ASP A 481 29.84 -25.93 8.35
N ARG A 482 30.51 -26.89 7.69
CA ARG A 482 30.99 -28.14 8.30
C ARG A 482 32.52 -28.24 8.32
#